data_f55b2765127756766bc849aa7d9e004d
#
_entry.id   f55b2765127756766bc849aa7d9e004d
#
_cell.length_a   1.000
_cell.length_b   1.000
_cell.length_c   1.000
_cell.angle_alpha   90.00
_cell.angle_beta   90.00
_cell.angle_gamma   90.00
#
_symmetry.space_group_name_H-M   'P 1'
#
loop_
_entity.id
_entity.type
_entity.pdbx_description
1 polymer ?
#
loop_
_entity_poly.entity_id
_entity_poly.type
_entity_poly.pdbx_seq_one_letter_code
_entity_poly.pdbx_strand_id
1 'polypeptide(L)'
;MPTGYTCFIEDGKITKAKDFLLLCARAFGACIEMRDEPLSEPIPEKFNGDDTYRLWLEDAKTELSKLKAMSQDEVHAANEAEYQERVDKWKTGLKEREEKRQAYLSVLDGVQKWTPPTQDHEGVKIFALDQIKMCLQDLRQMDKFTEEPVKESDEEWLSKHIKWREDDIRRYEQHVKEEEQRTASRNLWLRELRESLDRLEE
;
A
#
# COMPACT_ATOMS: atom_id res chain seq x y z
N MET A 1 19.73 35.93 8.25
CA MET A 1 19.12 35.45 7.01
C MET A 1 17.64 35.17 7.30
N PRO A 2 16.72 35.67 6.48
CA PRO A 2 15.30 35.38 6.66
C PRO A 2 15.06 33.88 6.52
N THR A 3 14.13 33.36 7.32
CA THR A 3 13.60 31.99 7.13
C THR A 3 12.56 32.00 6.02
N GLY A 4 12.18 30.83 5.47
CA GLY A 4 11.11 30.74 4.48
C GLY A 4 9.78 31.38 4.94
N TYR A 5 9.53 31.45 6.26
CA TYR A 5 8.34 32.09 6.84
C TYR A 5 8.50 33.60 6.98
N THR A 6 9.68 34.11 7.36
CA THR A 6 9.90 35.54 7.63
C THR A 6 10.12 36.36 6.38
N CYS A 7 10.40 35.77 5.21
CA CYS A 7 10.54 36.50 3.97
C CYS A 7 9.27 37.27 3.59
N PHE A 8 8.08 36.80 3.95
CA PHE A 8 6.81 37.48 3.68
C PHE A 8 6.66 38.77 4.50
N ILE A 9 7.29 38.83 5.68
CA ILE A 9 7.34 40.10 6.48
C ILE A 9 8.31 41.07 5.81
N GLU A 10 9.50 40.62 5.40
CA GLU A 10 10.51 41.46 4.73
C GLU A 10 10.00 41.99 3.39
N ASP A 11 9.24 41.18 2.64
CA ASP A 11 8.61 41.58 1.38
C ASP A 11 7.39 42.52 1.58
N GLY A 12 6.99 42.80 2.82
CA GLY A 12 5.81 43.61 3.14
C GLY A 12 4.47 42.95 2.82
N LYS A 13 4.46 41.66 2.52
CA LYS A 13 3.24 40.87 2.22
C LYS A 13 2.44 40.52 3.49
N ILE A 14 3.14 40.37 4.60
CA ILE A 14 2.54 40.13 5.93
C ILE A 14 2.93 41.28 6.84
N THR A 15 1.93 42.00 7.31
CA THR A 15 2.09 43.16 8.21
C THR A 15 1.41 43.00 9.55
N LYS A 16 0.57 41.98 9.68
CA LYS A 16 -0.18 41.69 10.91
C LYS A 16 0.30 40.40 11.59
N ALA A 17 0.35 40.42 12.91
CA ALA A 17 0.71 39.25 13.71
C ALA A 17 -0.18 38.06 13.44
N LYS A 18 -1.50 38.24 13.29
CA LYS A 18 -2.47 37.23 12.94
C LYS A 18 -2.09 36.45 11.68
N ASP A 19 -1.77 37.17 10.60
CA ASP A 19 -1.42 36.53 9.31
C ASP A 19 -0.11 35.75 9.40
N PHE A 20 0.85 36.28 10.17
CA PHE A 20 2.11 35.58 10.41
C PHE A 20 1.94 34.33 11.26
N LEU A 21 1.11 34.38 12.31
CA LEU A 21 0.81 33.20 13.13
C LEU A 21 0.05 32.12 12.37
N LEU A 22 -0.90 32.52 11.50
CA LEU A 22 -1.56 31.59 10.59
C LEU A 22 -0.55 30.93 9.63
N LEU A 23 0.37 31.71 9.06
CA LEU A 23 1.41 31.13 8.22
C LEU A 23 2.27 30.11 8.98
N CYS A 24 2.71 30.45 10.20
CA CYS A 24 3.50 29.56 11.04
C CYS A 24 2.74 28.29 11.47
N ALA A 25 1.41 28.39 11.63
CA ALA A 25 0.57 27.25 12.01
C ALA A 25 0.65 26.07 11.00
N ARG A 26 1.05 26.31 9.76
CA ARG A 26 1.27 25.26 8.75
C ARG A 26 2.34 24.24 9.16
N ALA A 27 3.24 24.60 10.08
CA ALA A 27 4.26 23.69 10.60
C ALA A 27 3.84 22.93 11.86
N PHE A 28 2.58 23.10 12.33
CA PHE A 28 2.15 22.56 13.61
C PHE A 28 0.75 21.95 13.57
N GLY A 29 0.50 21.06 14.52
CA GLY A 29 -0.83 20.54 14.86
C GLY A 29 -1.60 20.03 13.65
N ALA A 30 -2.85 20.47 13.52
CA ALA A 30 -3.76 20.05 12.45
C ALA A 30 -3.30 20.46 11.04
N CYS A 31 -2.43 21.46 10.92
CA CYS A 31 -1.97 21.98 9.64
C CYS A 31 -0.62 21.40 9.19
N ILE A 32 -0.02 20.44 9.94
CA ILE A 32 1.34 19.92 9.68
C ILE A 32 1.52 19.36 8.27
N GLU A 33 0.48 18.79 7.68
CA GLU A 33 0.49 18.25 6.32
C GLU A 33 0.66 19.37 5.25
N MET A 34 0.30 20.61 5.59
CA MET A 34 0.43 21.77 4.71
C MET A 34 1.86 22.37 4.72
N ARG A 35 2.77 21.85 5.53
CA ARG A 35 4.14 22.39 5.65
C ARG A 35 4.90 22.37 4.33
N ASP A 36 4.69 21.33 3.53
CA ASP A 36 5.38 21.10 2.27
C ASP A 36 4.60 21.63 1.04
N GLU A 37 3.41 22.21 1.25
CA GLU A 37 2.63 22.88 0.22
C GLU A 37 3.12 24.30 -0.03
N PRO A 38 2.84 24.88 -1.20
CA PRO A 38 3.16 26.29 -1.48
C PRO A 38 2.62 27.22 -0.40
N LEU A 39 3.43 28.17 0.08
CA LEU A 39 3.03 29.11 1.14
C LEU A 39 1.88 30.06 0.70
N SER A 40 1.58 30.11 -0.58
CA SER A 40 0.42 30.84 -1.13
C SER A 40 -0.91 30.12 -0.92
N GLU A 41 -0.90 28.82 -0.64
CA GLU A 41 -2.12 28.08 -0.34
C GLU A 41 -2.68 28.50 1.03
N PRO A 42 -3.95 28.94 1.11
CA PRO A 42 -4.54 29.34 2.37
C PRO A 42 -4.83 28.12 3.27
N ILE A 43 -4.71 28.32 4.59
CA ILE A 43 -5.22 27.31 5.53
C ILE A 43 -6.73 27.23 5.38
N PRO A 44 -7.32 26.05 5.13
CA PRO A 44 -8.76 25.91 4.92
C PRO A 44 -9.54 26.31 6.18
N GLU A 45 -10.78 26.71 6.00
CA GLU A 45 -11.66 27.00 7.14
C GLU A 45 -12.01 25.71 7.92
N LYS A 46 -12.06 24.61 7.21
CA LYS A 46 -12.39 23.28 7.73
C LYS A 46 -11.68 22.22 6.92
N PHE A 47 -11.11 21.22 7.60
CA PHE A 47 -10.62 19.99 6.98
C PHE A 47 -11.79 19.05 6.70
N ASN A 48 -11.79 18.43 5.54
CA ASN A 48 -12.71 17.35 5.20
C ASN A 48 -12.06 16.01 5.62
N GLY A 49 -12.89 15.06 6.03
CA GLY A 49 -12.45 13.68 6.25
C GLY A 49 -12.20 12.97 4.93
N ASP A 50 -11.42 11.90 4.98
CA ASP A 50 -11.26 10.97 3.86
C ASP A 50 -12.42 9.95 3.87
N ASP A 51 -13.19 9.92 2.79
CA ASP A 51 -14.32 9.02 2.64
C ASP A 51 -13.94 7.62 2.09
N THR A 52 -12.65 7.37 1.86
CA THR A 52 -12.17 6.10 1.26
C THR A 52 -12.65 4.88 2.05
N TYR A 53 -12.47 4.90 3.38
CA TYR A 53 -12.92 3.78 4.22
C TYR A 53 -14.44 3.65 4.28
N ARG A 54 -15.17 4.74 4.14
CA ARG A 54 -16.63 4.73 4.09
C ARG A 54 -17.14 4.05 2.82
N LEU A 55 -16.53 4.35 1.68
CA LEU A 55 -16.82 3.69 0.41
C LEU A 55 -16.50 2.19 0.45
N TRP A 56 -15.33 1.82 0.99
CA TRP A 56 -14.97 0.42 1.15
C TRP A 56 -15.87 -0.34 2.12
N LEU A 57 -16.36 0.33 3.16
CA LEU A 57 -17.33 -0.24 4.10
C LEU A 57 -18.67 -0.55 3.42
N GLU A 58 -19.17 0.36 2.59
CA GLU A 58 -20.41 0.16 1.83
C GLU A 58 -20.25 -0.98 0.81
N ASP A 59 -19.11 -1.04 0.13
CA ASP A 59 -18.78 -2.10 -0.81
C ASP A 59 -18.72 -3.47 -0.11
N ALA A 60 -18.01 -3.55 1.02
CA ALA A 60 -17.91 -4.78 1.81
C ALA A 60 -19.28 -5.26 2.32
N LYS A 61 -20.16 -4.34 2.77
CA LYS A 61 -21.54 -4.66 3.17
C LYS A 61 -22.38 -5.18 2.01
N THR A 62 -22.20 -4.59 0.82
CA THR A 62 -22.87 -5.01 -0.39
C THR A 62 -22.43 -6.40 -0.81
N GLU A 63 -21.11 -6.65 -0.82
CA GLU A 63 -20.56 -7.96 -1.16
C GLU A 63 -20.97 -9.04 -0.15
N LEU A 64 -20.96 -8.73 1.16
CA LEU A 64 -21.47 -9.64 2.19
C LEU A 64 -22.94 -10.02 1.96
N SER A 65 -23.77 -9.04 1.58
CA SER A 65 -25.18 -9.28 1.29
C SER A 65 -25.35 -10.17 0.07
N LYS A 66 -24.55 -9.99 -0.98
CA LYS A 66 -24.53 -10.85 -2.17
C LYS A 66 -24.13 -12.28 -1.79
N LEU A 67 -23.03 -12.46 -1.05
CA LEU A 67 -22.57 -13.78 -0.61
C LEU A 67 -23.63 -14.54 0.20
N LYS A 68 -24.31 -13.84 1.11
CA LYS A 68 -25.38 -14.44 1.92
C LYS A 68 -26.66 -14.78 1.13
N ALA A 69 -26.86 -14.16 -0.03
CA ALA A 69 -28.00 -14.38 -0.90
C ALA A 69 -27.72 -15.39 -2.03
N MET A 70 -26.47 -15.83 -2.20
CA MET A 70 -26.11 -16.78 -3.26
C MET A 70 -26.85 -18.11 -3.11
N SER A 71 -27.37 -18.61 -4.22
CA SER A 71 -27.85 -19.98 -4.34
C SER A 71 -26.70 -20.98 -4.31
N GLN A 72 -27.01 -22.24 -4.06
CA GLN A 72 -26.01 -23.33 -4.02
C GLN A 72 -25.26 -23.47 -5.36
N ASP A 73 -25.96 -23.29 -6.48
CA ASP A 73 -25.36 -23.35 -7.83
C ASP A 73 -24.40 -22.17 -8.07
N GLU A 74 -24.75 -20.96 -7.61
CA GLU A 74 -23.87 -19.79 -7.71
C GLU A 74 -22.61 -19.93 -6.83
N VAL A 75 -22.76 -20.46 -5.63
CA VAL A 75 -21.61 -20.76 -4.76
C VAL A 75 -20.71 -21.79 -5.41
N HIS A 76 -21.27 -22.87 -5.96
CA HIS A 76 -20.51 -23.89 -6.67
C HIS A 76 -19.74 -23.30 -7.86
N ALA A 77 -20.40 -22.50 -8.68
CA ALA A 77 -19.76 -21.87 -9.85
C ALA A 77 -18.64 -20.90 -9.45
N ALA A 78 -18.85 -20.10 -8.40
CA ALA A 78 -17.85 -19.16 -7.91
C ALA A 78 -16.62 -19.87 -7.31
N ASN A 79 -16.85 -20.92 -6.49
CA ASN A 79 -15.78 -21.73 -5.93
C ASN A 79 -14.98 -22.46 -7.03
N GLU A 80 -15.67 -23.01 -8.03
CA GLU A 80 -14.99 -23.66 -9.17
C GLU A 80 -14.15 -22.67 -9.96
N ALA A 81 -14.68 -21.48 -10.26
CA ALA A 81 -13.96 -20.46 -11.00
C ALA A 81 -12.69 -20.00 -10.26
N GLU A 82 -12.79 -19.75 -8.95
CA GLU A 82 -11.63 -19.38 -8.12
C GLU A 82 -10.61 -20.51 -8.03
N TYR A 83 -11.07 -21.76 -7.89
CA TYR A 83 -10.19 -22.90 -7.89
C TYR A 83 -9.42 -23.05 -9.22
N GLN A 84 -10.11 -22.92 -10.36
CA GLN A 84 -9.48 -22.98 -11.68
C GLN A 84 -8.46 -21.84 -11.87
N GLU A 85 -8.78 -20.63 -11.43
CA GLU A 85 -7.83 -19.51 -11.46
C GLU A 85 -6.56 -19.81 -10.63
N ARG A 86 -6.71 -20.39 -9.45
CA ARG A 86 -5.56 -20.81 -8.61
C ARG A 86 -4.73 -21.89 -9.29
N VAL A 87 -5.38 -22.88 -9.92
CA VAL A 87 -4.72 -23.95 -10.67
C VAL A 87 -3.96 -23.41 -11.86
N ASP A 88 -4.56 -22.49 -12.62
CA ASP A 88 -3.92 -21.89 -13.79
C ASP A 88 -2.72 -21.01 -13.40
N LYS A 89 -2.83 -20.22 -12.33
CA LYS A 89 -1.71 -19.48 -11.75
C LYS A 89 -0.58 -20.40 -11.30
N TRP A 90 -0.93 -21.50 -10.64
CA TRP A 90 0.04 -22.51 -10.19
C TRP A 90 0.77 -23.16 -11.37
N LYS A 91 0.03 -23.62 -12.40
CA LYS A 91 0.61 -24.19 -13.63
C LYS A 91 1.52 -23.21 -14.37
N THR A 92 1.06 -21.97 -14.51
CA THR A 92 1.85 -20.89 -15.12
C THR A 92 3.13 -20.65 -14.34
N GLY A 93 3.06 -20.57 -13.03
CA GLY A 93 4.22 -20.41 -12.17
C GLY A 93 5.22 -21.58 -12.25
N LEU A 94 4.72 -22.81 -12.38
CA LEU A 94 5.58 -24.00 -12.63
C LEU A 94 6.32 -23.87 -13.96
N LYS A 95 5.61 -23.53 -15.02
CA LYS A 95 6.17 -23.36 -16.36
C LYS A 95 7.25 -22.27 -16.40
N GLU A 96 6.94 -21.11 -15.84
CA GLU A 96 7.90 -19.99 -15.77
C GLU A 96 9.16 -20.34 -14.98
N ARG A 97 9.02 -21.10 -13.88
CA ARG A 97 10.18 -21.57 -13.11
C ARG A 97 11.03 -22.56 -13.89
N GLU A 98 10.39 -23.46 -14.63
CA GLU A 98 11.13 -24.41 -15.46
C GLU A 98 11.87 -23.70 -16.61
N GLU A 99 11.24 -22.74 -17.28
CA GLU A 99 11.88 -21.91 -18.29
C GLU A 99 13.10 -21.16 -17.74
N LYS A 100 12.96 -20.54 -16.55
CA LYS A 100 14.08 -19.88 -15.85
C LYS A 100 15.19 -20.88 -15.50
N ARG A 101 14.82 -22.07 -15.03
CA ARG A 101 15.80 -23.13 -14.70
C ARG A 101 16.60 -23.53 -15.94
N GLN A 102 15.94 -23.75 -17.06
CA GLN A 102 16.60 -24.09 -18.31
C GLN A 102 17.52 -22.98 -18.80
N ALA A 103 17.11 -21.73 -18.68
CA ALA A 103 17.95 -20.58 -19.01
C ALA A 103 19.22 -20.53 -18.13
N TYR A 104 19.10 -20.68 -16.81
CA TYR A 104 20.25 -20.74 -15.91
C TYR A 104 21.18 -21.93 -16.21
N LEU A 105 20.63 -23.11 -16.49
CA LEU A 105 21.43 -24.28 -16.79
C LEU A 105 22.19 -24.12 -18.10
N SER A 106 21.59 -23.49 -19.12
CA SER A 106 22.26 -23.19 -20.40
C SER A 106 23.44 -22.24 -20.21
N VAL A 107 23.26 -21.16 -19.42
CA VAL A 107 24.36 -20.21 -19.13
C VAL A 107 25.42 -20.87 -18.25
N LEU A 108 25.02 -21.68 -17.26
CA LEU A 108 25.94 -22.42 -16.40
C LEU A 108 26.89 -23.31 -17.21
N ASP A 109 26.37 -24.06 -18.18
CA ASP A 109 27.15 -24.91 -19.07
C ASP A 109 28.19 -24.10 -19.85
N GLY A 110 27.80 -22.94 -20.39
CA GLY A 110 28.69 -22.02 -21.06
C GLY A 110 29.82 -21.48 -20.18
N VAL A 111 29.46 -21.04 -18.94
CA VAL A 111 30.45 -20.54 -17.97
C VAL A 111 31.41 -21.64 -17.52
N GLN A 112 30.92 -22.86 -17.33
CA GLN A 112 31.74 -24.01 -16.95
C GLN A 112 32.81 -24.34 -18.06
N LYS A 113 32.41 -24.27 -19.30
CA LYS A 113 33.30 -24.53 -20.47
C LYS A 113 34.28 -23.40 -20.74
N TRP A 114 33.99 -22.18 -20.31
CA TRP A 114 34.87 -21.05 -20.51
C TRP A 114 36.17 -21.21 -19.73
N THR A 115 37.32 -21.04 -20.45
CA THR A 115 38.65 -21.03 -19.85
C THR A 115 39.10 -19.59 -19.64
N PRO A 116 39.41 -19.15 -18.41
CA PRO A 116 39.95 -17.83 -18.15
C PRO A 116 41.26 -17.61 -18.89
N PRO A 117 41.48 -16.44 -19.55
CA PRO A 117 42.71 -16.19 -20.30
C PRO A 117 43.94 -16.03 -19.44
N THR A 118 43.81 -15.59 -18.21
CA THR A 118 44.87 -15.49 -17.20
C THR A 118 44.32 -15.83 -15.82
N GLN A 119 45.23 -16.05 -14.85
CA GLN A 119 44.87 -16.32 -13.47
C GLN A 119 44.05 -15.18 -12.83
N ASP A 120 44.29 -13.93 -13.23
CA ASP A 120 43.52 -12.77 -12.71
C ASP A 120 42.05 -12.81 -13.13
N HIS A 121 41.67 -13.56 -14.16
CA HIS A 121 40.30 -13.72 -14.62
C HIS A 121 39.56 -14.91 -13.96
N GLU A 122 40.25 -15.74 -13.18
CA GLU A 122 39.60 -16.88 -12.49
C GLU A 122 38.49 -16.42 -11.54
N GLY A 123 38.67 -15.28 -10.85
CA GLY A 123 37.68 -14.68 -9.97
C GLY A 123 36.34 -14.39 -10.67
N VAL A 124 36.37 -14.00 -11.94
CA VAL A 124 35.14 -13.74 -12.72
C VAL A 124 34.37 -15.05 -12.94
N LYS A 125 35.06 -16.15 -13.29
CA LYS A 125 34.42 -17.47 -13.46
C LYS A 125 33.79 -17.95 -12.16
N ILE A 126 34.50 -17.88 -11.05
CA ILE A 126 34.02 -18.30 -9.73
C ILE A 126 32.77 -17.50 -9.37
N PHE A 127 32.83 -16.18 -9.47
CA PHE A 127 31.71 -15.30 -9.14
C PHE A 127 30.48 -15.64 -10.01
N ALA A 128 30.65 -15.79 -11.34
CA ALA A 128 29.55 -16.12 -12.25
C ALA A 128 28.89 -17.47 -11.90
N LEU A 129 29.69 -18.50 -11.60
CA LEU A 129 29.20 -19.80 -11.17
C LEU A 129 28.39 -19.71 -9.88
N ASP A 130 28.88 -18.94 -8.91
CA ASP A 130 28.21 -18.80 -7.61
C ASP A 130 26.88 -18.07 -7.76
N GLN A 131 26.81 -16.99 -8.56
CA GLN A 131 25.56 -16.27 -8.83
C GLN A 131 24.51 -17.21 -9.44
N ILE A 132 24.89 -18.01 -10.45
CA ILE A 132 23.94 -18.92 -11.09
C ILE A 132 23.50 -20.04 -10.14
N LYS A 133 24.43 -20.60 -9.33
CA LYS A 133 24.11 -21.64 -8.34
C LYS A 133 23.14 -21.13 -7.29
N MET A 134 23.31 -19.90 -6.79
CA MET A 134 22.37 -19.27 -5.86
C MET A 134 20.96 -19.20 -6.44
N CYS A 135 20.82 -18.69 -7.66
CA CYS A 135 19.52 -18.62 -8.33
C CYS A 135 18.87 -20.00 -8.54
N LEU A 136 19.65 -21.01 -8.92
CA LEU A 136 19.18 -22.38 -9.07
C LEU A 136 18.75 -23.00 -7.72
N GLN A 137 19.45 -22.65 -6.64
CA GLN A 137 19.07 -23.09 -5.27
C GLN A 137 17.75 -22.44 -4.84
N ASP A 138 17.57 -21.15 -5.10
CA ASP A 138 16.32 -20.43 -4.80
C ASP A 138 15.12 -21.03 -5.54
N LEU A 139 15.29 -21.34 -6.83
CA LEU A 139 14.25 -22.03 -7.60
C LEU A 139 13.88 -23.41 -7.00
N ARG A 140 14.88 -24.17 -6.54
CA ARG A 140 14.63 -25.46 -5.85
C ARG A 140 13.89 -25.30 -4.54
N GLN A 141 14.17 -24.24 -3.80
CA GLN A 141 13.44 -23.95 -2.56
C GLN A 141 11.99 -23.54 -2.87
N MET A 142 11.77 -22.70 -3.87
CA MET A 142 10.42 -22.32 -4.29
C MET A 142 9.58 -23.54 -4.70
N ASP A 143 10.17 -24.53 -5.38
CA ASP A 143 9.45 -25.75 -5.76
C ASP A 143 8.96 -26.56 -4.54
N LYS A 144 9.71 -26.56 -3.43
CA LYS A 144 9.32 -27.27 -2.19
C LYS A 144 8.11 -26.64 -1.50
N PHE A 145 7.88 -25.36 -1.69
CA PHE A 145 6.79 -24.61 -1.05
C PHE A 145 5.62 -24.35 -2.00
N THR A 146 5.68 -24.86 -3.24
CA THR A 146 4.61 -24.67 -4.23
C THR A 146 3.79 -25.95 -4.32
N GLU A 147 2.80 -26.04 -3.42
CA GLU A 147 1.84 -27.15 -3.44
C GLU A 147 0.76 -26.92 -4.51
N GLU A 148 0.24 -28.01 -5.05
CA GLU A 148 -0.91 -27.94 -5.95
C GLU A 148 -2.13 -27.43 -5.17
N PRO A 149 -2.87 -26.45 -5.73
CA PRO A 149 -4.09 -25.96 -5.07
C PRO A 149 -5.10 -27.09 -4.84
N VAL A 150 -5.61 -27.15 -3.63
CA VAL A 150 -6.69 -28.08 -3.28
C VAL A 150 -8.01 -27.31 -3.34
N LYS A 151 -9.04 -27.95 -3.93
CA LYS A 151 -10.38 -27.38 -3.96
C LYS A 151 -11.03 -27.53 -2.59
N GLU A 152 -11.51 -26.44 -2.03
CA GLU A 152 -12.33 -26.41 -0.82
C GLU A 152 -13.75 -26.88 -1.13
N SER A 153 -14.49 -27.35 -0.13
CA SER A 153 -15.93 -27.57 -0.29
C SER A 153 -16.64 -26.22 -0.47
N ASP A 154 -17.81 -26.25 -1.10
CA ASP A 154 -18.61 -25.02 -1.33
C ASP A 154 -19.00 -24.34 -0.02
N GLU A 155 -19.27 -25.13 1.03
CA GLU A 155 -19.58 -24.63 2.37
C GLU A 155 -18.38 -23.94 3.02
N GLU A 156 -17.19 -24.55 2.93
CA GLU A 156 -15.94 -23.96 3.46
C GLU A 156 -15.58 -22.68 2.72
N TRP A 157 -15.68 -22.69 1.39
CA TRP A 157 -15.44 -21.53 0.55
C TRP A 157 -16.37 -20.37 0.92
N LEU A 158 -17.68 -20.62 0.99
CA LEU A 158 -18.67 -19.58 1.34
C LEU A 158 -18.45 -19.03 2.76
N SER A 159 -18.26 -19.91 3.73
CA SER A 159 -18.02 -19.55 5.13
C SER A 159 -16.78 -18.68 5.28
N LYS A 160 -15.71 -19.01 4.60
CA LYS A 160 -14.45 -18.28 4.57
C LYS A 160 -14.63 -16.87 3.97
N HIS A 161 -15.34 -16.77 2.84
CA HIS A 161 -15.59 -15.49 2.18
C HIS A 161 -16.51 -14.58 2.99
N ILE A 162 -17.56 -15.14 3.60
CA ILE A 162 -18.42 -14.40 4.54
C ILE A 162 -17.59 -13.87 5.70
N LYS A 163 -16.78 -14.71 6.32
CA LYS A 163 -15.92 -14.30 7.44
C LYS A 163 -14.94 -13.18 7.04
N TRP A 164 -14.32 -13.28 5.90
CA TRP A 164 -13.42 -12.22 5.41
C TRP A 164 -14.15 -10.88 5.25
N ARG A 165 -15.36 -10.88 4.66
CA ARG A 165 -16.13 -9.67 4.53
C ARG A 165 -16.61 -9.10 5.86
N GLU A 166 -16.95 -9.96 6.83
CA GLU A 166 -17.30 -9.53 8.19
C GLU A 166 -16.08 -8.93 8.92
N ASP A 167 -14.89 -9.47 8.71
CA ASP A 167 -13.64 -8.94 9.25
C ASP A 167 -13.28 -7.59 8.57
N ASP A 168 -13.45 -7.48 7.25
CA ASP A 168 -13.27 -6.21 6.52
C ASP A 168 -14.23 -5.13 7.03
N ILE A 169 -15.52 -5.45 7.20
CA ILE A 169 -16.52 -4.51 7.72
C ILE A 169 -16.09 -3.99 9.10
N ARG A 170 -15.69 -4.88 10.03
CA ARG A 170 -15.24 -4.46 11.37
C ARG A 170 -14.02 -3.54 11.29
N ARG A 171 -13.07 -3.86 10.42
CA ARG A 171 -11.87 -3.05 10.22
C ARG A 171 -12.22 -1.68 9.64
N TYR A 172 -13.06 -1.62 8.62
CA TYR A 172 -13.45 -0.36 7.99
C TYR A 172 -14.33 0.49 8.89
N GLU A 173 -15.24 -0.09 9.69
CA GLU A 173 -16.01 0.65 10.69
C GLU A 173 -15.10 1.31 11.74
N GLN A 174 -14.04 0.63 12.15
CA GLN A 174 -13.05 1.20 13.06
C GLN A 174 -12.29 2.36 12.38
N HIS A 175 -11.83 2.21 11.14
CA HIS A 175 -11.13 3.27 10.42
C HIS A 175 -12.02 4.48 10.13
N VAL A 176 -13.28 4.28 9.77
CA VAL A 176 -14.25 5.38 9.61
C VAL A 176 -14.37 6.18 10.89
N LYS A 177 -14.53 5.50 12.04
CA LYS A 177 -14.63 6.15 13.35
C LYS A 177 -13.34 6.91 13.71
N GLU A 178 -12.18 6.33 13.46
CA GLU A 178 -10.90 6.98 13.72
C GLU A 178 -10.72 8.23 12.84
N GLU A 179 -11.11 8.16 11.55
CA GLU A 179 -11.05 9.29 10.64
C GLU A 179 -12.02 10.42 11.05
N GLU A 180 -13.23 10.08 11.46
CA GLU A 180 -14.18 11.06 12.00
C GLU A 180 -13.64 11.77 13.24
N GLN A 181 -13.03 11.02 14.16
CA GLN A 181 -12.39 11.59 15.36
C GLN A 181 -11.18 12.45 15.01
N ARG A 182 -10.33 11.99 14.07
CA ARG A 182 -9.18 12.74 13.57
C ARG A 182 -9.62 14.07 12.96
N THR A 183 -10.59 14.01 12.06
CA THR A 183 -11.12 15.19 11.40
C THR A 183 -11.78 16.17 12.38
N ALA A 184 -12.56 15.67 13.33
CA ALA A 184 -13.16 16.48 14.36
C ALA A 184 -12.10 17.19 15.24
N SER A 185 -11.05 16.46 15.65
CA SER A 185 -9.94 17.00 16.43
C SER A 185 -9.15 18.07 15.65
N ARG A 186 -8.88 17.84 14.35
CA ARG A 186 -8.22 18.83 13.47
C ARG A 186 -9.05 20.10 13.35
N ASN A 187 -10.35 19.96 13.16
CA ASN A 187 -11.26 21.09 13.01
C ASN A 187 -11.45 21.86 14.34
N LEU A 188 -11.44 21.17 15.47
CA LEU A 188 -11.44 21.81 16.79
C LEU A 188 -10.17 22.66 16.99
N TRP A 189 -9.00 22.08 16.73
CA TRP A 189 -7.72 22.77 16.85
C TRP A 189 -7.67 24.04 15.96
N LEU A 190 -8.14 23.92 14.73
CA LEU A 190 -8.16 25.05 13.77
C LEU A 190 -9.11 26.16 14.23
N ARG A 191 -10.28 25.80 14.75
CA ARG A 191 -11.23 26.76 15.30
C ARG A 191 -10.65 27.50 16.51
N GLU A 192 -10.08 26.77 17.47
CA GLU A 192 -9.46 27.36 18.67
C GLU A 192 -8.31 28.31 18.30
N LEU A 193 -7.49 27.94 17.32
CA LEU A 193 -6.45 28.82 16.80
C LEU A 193 -7.06 30.12 16.26
N ARG A 194 -8.04 30.05 15.37
CA ARG A 194 -8.67 31.23 14.75
C ARG A 194 -9.33 32.13 15.80
N GLU A 195 -10.11 31.57 16.71
CA GLU A 195 -10.74 32.29 17.82
C GLU A 195 -9.71 33.01 18.72
N SER A 196 -8.53 32.39 18.92
CA SER A 196 -7.46 33.03 19.68
C SER A 196 -6.82 34.20 18.94
N LEU A 197 -6.70 34.08 17.59
CA LEU A 197 -6.12 35.13 16.75
C LEU A 197 -7.06 36.30 16.52
N ASP A 198 -8.37 36.06 16.53
CA ASP A 198 -9.37 37.15 16.45
C ASP A 198 -9.29 38.09 17.66
N ARG A 199 -9.00 37.54 18.85
CA ARG A 199 -8.79 38.31 20.08
C ARG A 199 -7.49 39.12 20.12
N LEU A 200 -6.55 38.87 19.20
CA LEU A 200 -5.32 39.66 19.07
C LEU A 200 -5.54 40.98 18.33
N GLU A 201 -6.65 41.10 17.61
CA GLU A 201 -6.97 42.30 16.81
C GLU A 201 -7.89 43.28 17.56
N GLU A 202 -8.43 42.89 18.74
CA GLU A 202 -9.16 43.78 19.65
C GLU A 202 -8.20 44.46 20.62
#